data_c3a8a796916efab1adb35619d8456cc9
#
_entry.id   c3a8a796916efab1adb35619d8456cc9
#
_cell.length_a   1.000
_cell.length_b   1.000
_cell.length_c   1.000
_cell.angle_alpha   90.00
_cell.angle_beta   90.00
_cell.angle_gamma   90.00
#
_symmetry.space_group_name_H-M   'P 1'
#
loop_
_entity.id
_entity.type
_entity.pdbx_description
1 polymer ?
#
loop_
_entity_poly.entity_id
_entity_poly.type
_entity_poly.pdbx_seq_one_letter_code
_entity_poly.pdbx_strand_id
1 'polypeptide(L)'
;DRESHQRDLYEAIERGDFPRWKMQVQLMTEDQAKEYNVNPFDLTKVWYHGDFPLTDVGILELNRNPENYFAEVEQSAFNPMNVIEGIGFSPDKMLQGRLFSYGDAQRYRLGVNHNLIPVNRPRCPFHSYHRDGQMRTDNNYGGTVPYEPNSFGEWADSPALKEPPIDGGPAYNYNEREYDDDYYSQ
;
A
#
# COMPACT_ATOMS: atom_id res chain seq x y z
N ASP A 1 -7.41 22.14 -22.06
CA ASP A 1 -6.82 22.34 -20.73
C ASP A 1 -6.10 21.07 -20.29
N ARG A 2 -4.84 21.21 -19.95
CA ARG A 2 -4.00 20.08 -19.54
C ARG A 2 -4.43 19.49 -18.21
N GLU A 3 -4.95 20.31 -17.30
CA GLU A 3 -5.32 19.97 -15.94
C GLU A 3 -6.85 19.84 -15.75
N SER A 4 -7.58 19.50 -16.83
CA SER A 4 -9.05 19.48 -16.82
C SER A 4 -9.65 18.53 -15.79
N HIS A 5 -9.04 17.35 -15.60
CA HIS A 5 -9.52 16.36 -14.61
C HIS A 5 -9.41 16.88 -13.17
N GLN A 6 -8.28 17.47 -12.85
CA GLN A 6 -8.04 18.02 -11.51
C GLN A 6 -8.99 19.20 -11.23
N ARG A 7 -9.18 20.06 -12.20
CA ARG A 7 -10.11 21.21 -12.12
C ARG A 7 -11.55 20.74 -11.91
N ASP A 8 -12.01 19.76 -12.68
CA ASP A 8 -13.36 19.23 -12.59
C ASP A 8 -13.65 18.68 -11.17
N LEU A 9 -12.75 17.87 -10.62
CA LEU A 9 -12.89 17.34 -9.27
C LEU A 9 -12.89 18.47 -8.22
N TYR A 10 -11.96 19.41 -8.33
CA TYR A 10 -11.85 20.51 -7.39
C TYR A 10 -13.12 21.37 -7.38
N GLU A 11 -13.57 21.80 -8.55
CA GLU A 11 -14.76 22.63 -8.69
C GLU A 11 -16.05 21.91 -8.30
N ALA A 12 -16.15 20.59 -8.54
CA ALA A 12 -17.28 19.79 -8.10
C ALA A 12 -17.38 19.77 -6.57
N ILE A 13 -16.27 19.58 -5.89
CA ILE A 13 -16.22 19.59 -4.42
C ILE A 13 -16.56 20.98 -3.87
N GLU A 14 -16.05 22.07 -4.47
CA GLU A 14 -16.37 23.45 -4.07
C GLU A 14 -17.86 23.76 -4.22
N ARG A 15 -18.53 23.20 -5.23
CA ARG A 15 -19.97 23.37 -5.42
C ARG A 15 -20.83 22.48 -4.51
N GLY A 16 -20.21 21.57 -3.75
CA GLY A 16 -20.93 20.58 -2.94
C GLY A 16 -21.47 19.39 -3.74
N ASP A 17 -21.08 19.26 -4.99
CA ASP A 17 -21.39 18.11 -5.85
C ASP A 17 -20.28 17.05 -5.69
N PHE A 18 -20.35 16.29 -4.61
CA PHE A 18 -19.27 15.41 -4.20
C PHE A 18 -19.15 14.18 -5.10
N PRO A 19 -18.03 14.04 -5.83
CA PRO A 19 -17.78 12.87 -6.67
C PRO A 19 -17.72 11.59 -5.86
N ARG A 20 -18.37 10.52 -6.38
CA ARG A 20 -18.49 9.23 -5.69
C ARG A 20 -18.12 8.06 -6.61
N TRP A 21 -17.49 7.06 -6.00
CA TRP A 21 -17.18 5.80 -6.66
C TRP A 21 -17.64 4.64 -5.78
N LYS A 22 -18.23 3.65 -6.40
CA LYS A 22 -18.55 2.39 -5.73
C LYS A 22 -17.27 1.54 -5.65
N MET A 23 -16.95 1.08 -4.46
CA MET A 23 -15.88 0.10 -4.24
C MET A 23 -16.47 -1.31 -4.22
N GLN A 24 -15.93 -2.16 -5.07
CA GLN A 24 -16.33 -3.56 -5.19
C GLN A 24 -15.11 -4.46 -5.11
N VAL A 25 -15.29 -5.67 -4.60
CA VAL A 25 -14.26 -6.71 -4.52
C VAL A 25 -14.71 -7.98 -5.21
N GLN A 26 -13.75 -8.75 -5.70
CA GLN A 26 -13.93 -10.16 -6.08
C GLN A 26 -13.25 -11.01 -5.03
N LEU A 27 -13.87 -12.12 -4.65
CA LEU A 27 -13.35 -13.04 -3.65
C LEU A 27 -13.03 -14.38 -4.31
N MET A 28 -11.82 -14.83 -4.10
CA MET A 28 -11.34 -16.15 -4.51
C MET A 28 -10.69 -16.81 -3.30
N THR A 29 -11.11 -18.01 -2.96
CA THR A 29 -10.47 -18.78 -1.88
C THR A 29 -9.14 -19.36 -2.37
N GLU A 30 -8.26 -19.72 -1.43
CA GLU A 30 -6.99 -20.36 -1.77
C GLU A 30 -7.17 -21.66 -2.56
N ASP A 31 -8.17 -22.45 -2.25
CA ASP A 31 -8.45 -23.69 -2.98
C ASP A 31 -8.96 -23.41 -4.40
N GLN A 32 -9.83 -22.43 -4.57
CA GLN A 32 -10.23 -21.99 -5.90
C GLN A 32 -9.04 -21.47 -6.71
N ALA A 33 -8.13 -20.73 -6.07
CA ALA A 33 -6.94 -20.21 -6.73
C ALA A 33 -6.00 -21.29 -7.22
N LYS A 34 -5.91 -22.43 -6.50
CA LYS A 34 -5.09 -23.59 -6.92
C LYS A 34 -5.65 -24.32 -8.15
N GLU A 35 -6.96 -24.36 -8.25
CA GLU A 35 -7.67 -25.10 -9.29
C GLU A 35 -8.05 -24.25 -10.50
N TYR A 36 -7.95 -22.94 -10.37
CA TYR A 36 -8.36 -22.03 -11.44
C TYR A 36 -7.41 -22.13 -12.62
N ASN A 37 -7.96 -22.20 -13.84
CA ASN A 37 -7.22 -22.42 -15.08
C ASN A 37 -6.34 -21.21 -15.50
N VAL A 38 -6.54 -20.06 -14.89
CA VAL A 38 -5.74 -18.86 -15.12
C VAL A 38 -4.98 -18.55 -13.83
N ASN A 39 -3.70 -18.19 -13.92
CA ASN A 39 -2.93 -17.79 -12.74
C ASN A 39 -3.57 -16.52 -12.12
N PRO A 40 -4.14 -16.60 -10.91
CA PRO A 40 -4.84 -15.48 -10.28
C PRO A 40 -3.94 -14.31 -9.92
N PHE A 41 -2.61 -14.53 -9.91
CA PHE A 41 -1.60 -13.52 -9.59
C PHE A 41 -0.90 -12.93 -10.82
N ASP A 42 -1.35 -13.31 -12.01
CA ASP A 42 -0.87 -12.68 -13.25
C ASP A 42 -1.62 -11.37 -13.48
N LEU A 43 -0.92 -10.26 -13.30
CA LEU A 43 -1.49 -8.92 -13.44
C LEU A 43 -1.95 -8.60 -14.88
N THR A 44 -1.56 -9.39 -15.88
CA THR A 44 -2.02 -9.24 -17.27
C THR A 44 -3.38 -9.89 -17.50
N LYS A 45 -3.89 -10.65 -16.56
CA LYS A 45 -5.15 -11.37 -16.63
C LYS A 45 -6.18 -10.74 -15.71
N VAL A 46 -7.44 -11.02 -15.99
CA VAL A 46 -8.58 -10.59 -15.18
C VAL A 46 -9.32 -11.81 -14.64
N TRP A 47 -9.90 -11.68 -13.47
CA TRP A 47 -10.85 -12.65 -12.97
C TRP A 47 -12.20 -12.40 -13.61
N TYR A 48 -12.78 -13.38 -14.27
CA TYR A 48 -14.06 -13.23 -14.93
C TYR A 48 -15.19 -13.01 -13.93
N HIS A 49 -16.04 -12.02 -14.19
CA HIS A 49 -17.17 -11.70 -13.29
C HIS A 49 -18.19 -12.84 -13.19
N GLY A 50 -18.25 -13.71 -14.19
CA GLY A 50 -19.09 -14.91 -14.15
C GLY A 50 -18.64 -15.95 -13.13
N ASP A 51 -17.32 -16.07 -12.94
CA ASP A 51 -16.72 -17.00 -12.00
C ASP A 51 -16.57 -16.37 -10.60
N PHE A 52 -16.19 -15.12 -10.56
CA PHE A 52 -16.00 -14.34 -9.34
C PHE A 52 -16.79 -13.02 -9.45
N PRO A 53 -18.06 -13.02 -9.02
CA PRO A 53 -18.90 -11.83 -9.12
C PRO A 53 -18.42 -10.69 -8.22
N LEU A 54 -18.67 -9.46 -8.66
CA LEU A 54 -18.37 -8.26 -7.88
C LEU A 54 -19.29 -8.14 -6.68
N THR A 55 -18.71 -7.93 -5.51
CA THR A 55 -19.43 -7.71 -4.24
C THR A 55 -19.21 -6.27 -3.78
N ASP A 56 -20.29 -5.56 -3.50
CA ASP A 56 -20.25 -4.18 -3.02
C ASP A 56 -19.71 -4.14 -1.59
N VAL A 57 -18.71 -3.29 -1.33
CA VAL A 57 -18.10 -3.13 0.01
C VAL A 57 -18.17 -1.69 0.53
N GLY A 58 -18.34 -0.71 -0.33
CA GLY A 58 -18.43 0.67 0.12
C GLY A 58 -18.52 1.70 -1.00
N ILE A 59 -18.55 2.95 -0.59
CA ILE A 59 -18.54 4.13 -1.45
C ILE A 59 -17.37 5.02 -1.04
N LEU A 60 -16.54 5.39 -2.00
CA LEU A 60 -15.56 6.44 -1.86
C LEU A 60 -16.20 7.77 -2.28
N GLU A 61 -16.19 8.75 -1.40
CA GLU A 61 -16.68 10.10 -1.66
C GLU A 61 -15.56 11.12 -1.45
N LEU A 62 -15.36 12.02 -2.41
CA LEU A 62 -14.47 13.16 -2.28
C LEU A 62 -15.29 14.38 -1.86
N ASN A 63 -15.16 14.80 -0.61
CA ASN A 63 -15.99 15.83 0.00
C ASN A 63 -15.21 17.01 0.58
N ARG A 64 -13.89 17.06 0.39
CA ARG A 64 -13.05 18.15 0.87
C ARG A 64 -11.84 18.36 -0.05
N ASN A 65 -11.62 19.57 -0.44
CA ASN A 65 -10.38 19.99 -1.10
C ASN A 65 -9.24 20.18 -0.09
N PRO A 66 -7.98 19.98 -0.47
CA PRO A 66 -6.84 20.36 0.36
C PRO A 66 -6.76 21.89 0.52
N GLU A 67 -6.38 22.35 1.71
CA GLU A 67 -6.09 23.78 1.94
C GLU A 67 -4.75 24.19 1.31
N ASN A 68 -3.78 23.28 1.37
CA ASN A 68 -2.47 23.48 0.76
C ASN A 68 -2.10 22.22 -0.05
N TYR A 69 -2.19 22.34 -1.36
CA TYR A 69 -1.95 21.20 -2.26
C TYR A 69 -0.55 20.61 -2.13
N PHE A 70 0.47 21.45 -1.99
CA PHE A 70 1.84 20.96 -1.81
C PHE A 70 1.99 20.16 -0.51
N ALA A 71 1.55 20.72 0.61
CA ALA A 71 1.70 20.08 1.91
C ALA A 71 0.86 18.81 2.08
N GLU A 72 -0.35 18.79 1.53
CA GLU A 72 -1.33 17.73 1.78
C GLU A 72 -1.41 16.69 0.66
N VAL A 73 -0.94 17.01 -0.54
CA VAL A 73 -1.02 16.14 -1.71
C VAL A 73 0.34 15.80 -2.28
N GLU A 74 1.14 16.78 -2.70
CA GLU A 74 2.42 16.49 -3.35
C GLU A 74 3.44 15.83 -2.44
N GLN A 75 3.42 16.10 -1.14
CA GLN A 75 4.28 15.44 -0.16
C GLN A 75 3.74 14.08 0.33
N SER A 76 2.58 13.63 -0.14
CA SER A 76 2.07 12.31 0.21
C SER A 76 2.99 11.21 -0.31
N ALA A 77 3.29 10.25 0.55
CA ALA A 77 4.21 9.15 0.29
C ALA A 77 3.47 7.80 0.35
N PHE A 78 2.70 7.49 -0.69
CA PHE A 78 2.04 6.18 -0.78
C PHE A 78 3.07 5.07 -0.99
N ASN A 79 2.86 3.96 -0.31
CA ASN A 79 3.68 2.77 -0.44
C ASN A 79 2.80 1.52 -0.33
N PRO A 80 2.82 0.60 -1.30
CA PRO A 80 2.07 -0.65 -1.24
C PRO A 80 2.42 -1.53 -0.03
N MET A 81 3.60 -1.35 0.57
CA MET A 81 4.00 -2.05 1.79
C MET A 81 3.23 -1.58 3.04
N ASN A 82 2.65 -0.39 3.02
CA ASN A 82 1.88 0.15 4.13
C ASN A 82 0.47 -0.45 4.15
N VAL A 83 0.32 -1.60 4.75
CA VAL A 83 -0.95 -2.31 4.92
C VAL A 83 -1.34 -2.40 6.39
N ILE A 84 -2.58 -2.74 6.65
CA ILE A 84 -3.14 -2.98 7.98
C ILE A 84 -3.22 -4.48 8.26
N GLU A 85 -3.38 -4.84 9.53
CA GLU A 85 -3.62 -6.23 9.93
C GLU A 85 -4.79 -6.85 9.16
N GLY A 86 -4.61 -8.08 8.68
CA GLY A 86 -5.57 -8.79 7.85
C GLY A 86 -5.39 -8.59 6.34
N ILE A 87 -4.52 -7.67 5.91
CA ILE A 87 -4.15 -7.50 4.51
C ILE A 87 -2.70 -7.94 4.32
N GLY A 88 -2.50 -8.97 3.50
CA GLY A 88 -1.18 -9.47 3.13
C GLY A 88 -0.79 -9.11 1.70
N PHE A 89 0.30 -9.69 1.24
CA PHE A 89 0.83 -9.49 -0.10
C PHE A 89 0.65 -10.75 -0.92
N SER A 90 0.29 -10.59 -2.19
CA SER A 90 0.26 -11.70 -3.14
C SER A 90 1.66 -12.03 -3.66
N PRO A 91 1.88 -13.23 -4.20
CA PRO A 91 3.16 -13.61 -4.82
C PRO A 91 3.38 -13.01 -6.21
N ASP A 92 2.52 -12.11 -6.68
CA ASP A 92 2.70 -11.40 -7.93
C ASP A 92 4.07 -10.69 -7.95
N LYS A 93 4.90 -11.00 -8.95
CA LYS A 93 6.27 -10.46 -9.06
C LYS A 93 6.30 -8.94 -9.23
N MET A 94 5.30 -8.35 -9.90
CA MET A 94 5.22 -6.91 -10.02
C MET A 94 4.93 -6.27 -8.66
N LEU A 95 4.01 -6.84 -7.87
CA LEU A 95 3.76 -6.37 -6.52
C LEU A 95 5.01 -6.50 -5.66
N GLN A 96 5.70 -7.63 -5.70
CA GLN A 96 6.95 -7.85 -4.95
C GLN A 96 8.00 -6.77 -5.26
N GLY A 97 8.19 -6.44 -6.53
CA GLY A 97 9.07 -5.33 -6.93
C GLY A 97 8.59 -3.96 -6.43
N ARG A 98 7.29 -3.72 -6.43
CA ARG A 98 6.69 -2.47 -5.96
C ARG A 98 6.82 -2.26 -4.45
N LEU A 99 6.83 -3.34 -3.65
CA LEU A 99 7.04 -3.25 -2.20
C LEU A 99 8.37 -2.56 -1.84
N PHE A 100 9.40 -2.76 -2.65
CA PHE A 100 10.71 -2.12 -2.45
C PHE A 100 10.82 -0.76 -3.14
N SER A 101 10.39 -0.67 -4.38
CA SER A 101 10.64 0.49 -5.23
C SER A 101 9.95 1.76 -4.74
N TYR A 102 8.75 1.66 -4.17
CA TYR A 102 8.05 2.83 -3.65
C TYR A 102 8.76 3.44 -2.44
N GLY A 103 9.24 2.62 -1.51
CA GLY A 103 10.01 3.10 -0.37
C GLY A 103 11.30 3.79 -0.79
N ASP A 104 12.00 3.24 -1.76
CA ASP A 104 13.21 3.83 -2.32
C ASP A 104 12.92 5.16 -3.04
N ALA A 105 11.90 5.19 -3.89
CA ALA A 105 11.49 6.40 -4.58
C ALA A 105 11.08 7.53 -3.60
N GLN A 106 10.41 7.23 -2.51
CA GLN A 106 10.01 8.23 -1.52
C GLN A 106 11.23 8.79 -0.76
N ARG A 107 12.23 7.97 -0.46
CA ARG A 107 13.49 8.44 0.13
C ARG A 107 14.22 9.42 -0.79
N TYR A 108 14.21 9.15 -2.08
CA TYR A 108 14.80 10.04 -3.07
C TYR A 108 13.98 11.31 -3.29
N ARG A 109 12.66 11.19 -3.44
CA ARG A 109 11.76 12.30 -3.73
C ARG A 109 11.57 13.25 -2.55
N LEU A 110 11.41 12.73 -1.34
CA LEU A 110 11.02 13.48 -0.14
C LEU A 110 12.09 13.49 0.95
N GLY A 111 13.02 12.53 0.95
CA GLY A 111 14.04 12.36 1.96
C GLY A 111 13.82 11.17 2.88
N VAL A 112 14.88 10.77 3.60
CA VAL A 112 14.88 9.56 4.44
C VAL A 112 13.85 9.62 5.58
N ASN A 113 13.53 10.80 6.08
CA ASN A 113 12.54 11.03 7.12
C ASN A 113 11.18 11.49 6.60
N HIS A 114 10.80 11.09 5.39
CA HIS A 114 9.50 11.42 4.81
C HIS A 114 8.29 10.98 5.66
N ASN A 115 8.46 9.95 6.48
CA ASN A 115 7.43 9.49 7.42
C ASN A 115 7.13 10.48 8.56
N LEU A 116 7.97 11.50 8.77
CA LEU A 116 7.74 12.56 9.76
C LEU A 116 6.95 13.75 9.19
N ILE A 117 6.83 13.85 7.87
CA ILE A 117 6.03 14.88 7.22
C ILE A 117 4.56 14.73 7.68
N PRO A 118 3.88 15.81 8.08
CA PRO A 118 2.53 15.74 8.67
C PRO A 118 1.51 14.92 7.90
N VAL A 119 1.54 14.96 6.57
CA VAL A 119 0.62 14.17 5.72
C VAL A 119 0.89 12.67 5.77
N ASN A 120 2.12 12.26 6.08
CA ASN A 120 2.56 10.86 6.06
C ASN A 120 2.60 10.23 7.45
N ARG A 121 2.79 11.05 8.50
CA ARG A 121 2.96 10.52 9.85
C ARG A 121 1.66 9.94 10.40
N PRO A 122 1.74 8.87 11.21
CA PRO A 122 0.59 8.37 11.96
C PRO A 122 -0.01 9.46 12.87
N ARG A 123 -1.33 9.46 12.99
CA ARG A 123 -2.06 10.37 13.90
C ARG A 123 -2.19 9.81 15.31
N CYS A 124 -2.03 8.50 15.47
CA CYS A 124 -1.99 7.82 16.77
C CYS A 124 -0.57 7.85 17.36
N PRO A 125 -0.41 7.56 18.66
CA PRO A 125 0.91 7.44 19.29
C PRO A 125 1.62 6.14 18.86
N PHE A 126 1.96 6.08 17.57
CA PHE A 126 2.71 4.99 16.97
C PHE A 126 4.19 5.34 16.97
N HIS A 127 5.02 4.40 17.37
CA HIS A 127 6.48 4.53 17.33
C HIS A 127 7.04 3.72 16.17
N SER A 128 7.79 4.40 15.30
CA SER A 128 8.58 3.77 14.26
C SER A 128 9.97 3.46 14.79
N TYR A 129 10.56 2.36 14.36
CA TYR A 129 11.99 2.06 14.65
C TYR A 129 12.97 2.86 13.79
N HIS A 130 12.47 3.71 12.92
CA HIS A 130 13.31 4.60 12.13
C HIS A 130 14.02 5.61 13.02
N ARG A 131 15.32 5.73 12.83
CA ARG A 131 16.19 6.66 13.58
C ARG A 131 17.15 7.36 12.64
N ASP A 132 17.67 8.48 13.12
CA ASP A 132 18.73 9.24 12.47
C ASP A 132 18.39 9.71 11.04
N GLY A 133 19.40 10.11 10.28
CA GLY A 133 19.27 10.62 8.92
C GLY A 133 18.87 12.09 8.83
N GLN A 134 18.96 12.62 7.62
CA GLN A 134 18.68 14.04 7.37
C GLN A 134 17.22 14.40 7.69
N MET A 135 17.02 15.64 8.09
CA MET A 135 15.71 16.25 8.36
C MET A 135 14.93 15.52 9.47
N ARG A 136 15.63 14.92 10.41
CA ARG A 136 15.00 14.43 11.64
C ARG A 136 14.52 15.63 12.47
N THR A 137 13.23 15.70 12.78
CA THR A 137 12.60 16.86 13.42
C THR A 137 12.06 16.59 14.82
N ASP A 138 12.12 15.35 15.28
CA ASP A 138 11.78 14.94 16.62
C ASP A 138 13.04 14.72 17.49
N ASN A 139 12.85 14.26 18.73
CA ASN A 139 13.97 13.99 19.64
C ASN A 139 14.77 12.72 19.32
N ASN A 140 14.46 12.03 18.23
CA ASN A 140 15.16 10.82 17.80
C ASN A 140 15.23 9.72 18.88
N TYR A 141 14.17 9.60 19.68
CA TYR A 141 14.07 8.65 20.80
C TYR A 141 15.19 8.77 21.84
N GLY A 142 15.68 9.98 22.11
CA GLY A 142 16.62 10.29 23.14
C GLY A 142 18.11 9.99 22.86
N GLY A 143 18.42 9.23 21.84
CA GLY A 143 19.80 9.06 21.35
C GLY A 143 20.75 8.17 22.17
N THR A 144 20.29 7.55 23.25
CA THR A 144 21.14 6.69 24.11
C THR A 144 21.40 5.31 23.51
N VAL A 145 20.53 4.83 22.65
CA VAL A 145 20.64 3.49 22.00
C VAL A 145 20.61 3.65 20.51
N PRO A 146 21.51 2.99 19.77
CA PRO A 146 21.64 3.18 18.34
C PRO A 146 20.54 2.50 17.51
N TYR A 147 19.75 1.59 18.09
CA TYR A 147 18.67 0.88 17.39
C TYR A 147 17.62 0.32 18.34
N GLU A 148 16.44 0.10 17.81
CA GLU A 148 15.30 -0.52 18.50
C GLU A 148 14.64 -1.56 17.56
N PRO A 149 14.07 -2.66 18.05
CA PRO A 149 14.16 -3.14 19.44
C PRO A 149 15.57 -3.66 19.81
N ASN A 150 15.90 -3.70 21.08
CA ASN A 150 17.22 -4.13 21.56
C ASN A 150 17.12 -4.88 22.89
N SER A 151 18.28 -5.36 23.41
CA SER A 151 18.35 -6.12 24.64
C SER A 151 18.09 -5.32 25.92
N PHE A 152 17.99 -4.01 25.86
CA PHE A 152 17.63 -3.16 27.00
C PHE A 152 16.13 -3.15 27.29
N GLY A 153 15.30 -3.61 26.35
CA GLY A 153 13.90 -3.90 26.58
C GLY A 153 12.97 -2.70 26.70
N GLU A 154 13.41 -1.51 26.29
CA GLU A 154 12.57 -0.30 26.32
C GLU A 154 11.47 -0.34 25.26
N TRP A 155 11.73 -0.98 24.15
CA TRP A 155 10.82 -1.09 23.01
C TRP A 155 10.75 -2.55 22.54
N ALA A 156 9.56 -3.00 22.24
CA ALA A 156 9.31 -4.34 21.70
C ALA A 156 8.15 -4.31 20.71
N ASP A 157 8.19 -5.20 19.75
CA ASP A 157 7.08 -5.40 18.83
C ASP A 157 5.83 -5.82 19.58
N SER A 158 4.67 -5.33 19.13
CA SER A 158 3.42 -5.83 19.67
C SER A 158 3.22 -7.29 19.30
N PRO A 159 3.05 -8.21 20.27
CA PRO A 159 2.82 -9.62 19.96
C PRO A 159 1.49 -9.87 19.24
N ALA A 160 0.59 -8.88 19.24
CA ALA A 160 -0.68 -8.93 18.52
C ALA A 160 -0.55 -8.55 17.04
N LEU A 161 0.52 -7.84 16.65
CA LEU A 161 0.76 -7.41 15.28
C LEU A 161 1.80 -8.32 14.66
N LYS A 162 1.39 -9.06 13.66
CA LYS A 162 2.31 -9.87 12.84
C LYS A 162 2.57 -9.14 11.53
N GLU A 163 3.81 -9.12 11.10
CA GLU A 163 4.14 -8.61 9.78
C GLU A 163 3.45 -9.46 8.71
N PRO A 164 2.83 -8.83 7.71
CA PRO A 164 2.25 -9.56 6.60
C PRO A 164 3.35 -10.33 5.84
N PRO A 165 3.10 -11.58 5.41
CA PRO A 165 4.07 -12.30 4.61
C PRO A 165 4.30 -11.62 3.26
N ILE A 166 5.56 -11.46 2.87
CA ILE A 166 5.93 -10.84 1.59
C ILE A 166 5.79 -11.82 0.42
N ASP A 167 5.96 -13.10 0.68
CA ASP A 167 5.94 -14.18 -0.32
C ASP A 167 4.56 -14.77 -0.59
N GLY A 168 3.52 -14.27 0.07
CA GLY A 168 2.17 -14.83 -0.04
C GLY A 168 1.97 -16.15 0.68
N GLY A 169 3.00 -16.66 1.36
CA GLY A 169 2.98 -17.89 2.13
C GLY A 169 3.20 -19.17 1.31
N PRO A 170 3.25 -20.32 1.98
CA PRO A 170 3.62 -21.61 1.36
C PRO A 170 2.60 -22.15 0.37
N ALA A 171 1.38 -21.62 0.35
CA ALA A 171 0.32 -22.07 -0.56
C ALA A 171 0.57 -21.65 -2.02
N TYR A 172 1.43 -20.66 -2.24
CA TYR A 172 1.69 -20.08 -3.56
C TYR A 172 3.17 -20.15 -3.90
N ASN A 173 3.64 -21.34 -4.26
CA ASN A 173 4.96 -21.45 -4.84
C ASN A 173 4.90 -20.99 -6.30
N TYR A 174 5.22 -19.73 -6.51
CA TYR A 174 5.19 -19.09 -7.81
C TYR A 174 6.11 -19.77 -8.82
N ASN A 175 7.16 -20.44 -8.34
CA ASN A 175 8.13 -21.12 -9.17
C ASN A 175 7.69 -22.54 -9.60
N GLU A 176 6.68 -23.12 -8.95
CA GLU A 176 6.16 -24.44 -9.31
C GLU A 176 5.06 -24.40 -10.36
N ARG A 177 4.46 -23.25 -10.59
CA ARG A 177 3.65 -23.05 -11.77
C ARG A 177 4.60 -22.74 -12.91
N GLU A 178 4.96 -23.74 -13.66
CA GLU A 178 5.60 -23.55 -14.95
C GLU A 178 4.75 -22.55 -15.73
N TYR A 179 5.35 -21.42 -16.06
CA TYR A 179 4.83 -20.58 -17.11
C TYR A 179 4.92 -21.46 -18.35
N ASP A 180 3.81 -22.03 -18.74
CA ASP A 180 3.69 -22.69 -20.00
C ASP A 180 4.07 -21.64 -21.05
N ASP A 181 5.10 -21.89 -21.84
CA ASP A 181 5.54 -20.98 -22.90
C ASP A 181 4.40 -20.66 -23.87
N ASP A 182 3.40 -21.53 -23.95
CA ASP A 182 2.15 -21.32 -24.67
C ASP A 182 1.26 -20.22 -24.05
N TYR A 183 1.48 -19.86 -22.81
CA TYR A 183 0.71 -18.82 -22.12
C TYR A 183 0.99 -17.41 -22.63
N TYR A 184 2.18 -17.15 -23.16
CA TYR A 184 2.57 -15.88 -23.77
C TYR A 184 2.33 -15.85 -25.29
N SER A 185 1.96 -16.94 -25.91
CA SER A 185 1.76 -17.06 -27.37
C SER A 185 0.30 -16.92 -27.81
N GLN A 186 -0.63 -16.62 -26.89
CA GLN A 186 -2.05 -16.42 -27.20
C GLN A 186 -2.45 -14.95 -27.20
#